data_09c15e0d414da61c0c9ab89f3184dbae
#
_entry.id   09c15e0d414da61c0c9ab89f3184dbae
#
_cell.length_a   1.000
_cell.length_b   1.000
_cell.length_c   1.000
_cell.angle_alpha   90.00
_cell.angle_beta   90.00
_cell.angle_gamma   90.00
#
_symmetry.space_group_name_H-M   'P 1'
#
loop_
_entity.id
_entity.type
_entity.pdbx_description
1 polymer ?
#
loop_
_entity_poly.entity_id
_entity_poly.type
_entity_poly.pdbx_seq_one_letter_code
_entity_poly.pdbx_strand_id
1 'polypeptide(L)'
;MRSRVGLHDSDACAAQILGPPDEQGVTHAEDQVVIFLRVPVRVVGVLVDGSVPAYVWARAPHGERFPLTGEPPAKLGGVRLPRTTLLASELVVTAPDAEQIEIYVDYEVHALADFARAHGLDFQTLAYGRQSFGTFHGYRIVGARPGEERQQVEAVAISRPAGRFGNNLMQLVQATHVARELGVDTVYVPTLPWFEIGSGGSSTDGLMYVSYSKSEEIAVPSLFGTFLFEDLEPAVTALAGVCRQRLVDRHVSSLFTPPPLGEPLPANRIAVHIRSGDLFDRPDPHPNFVQPPLAFFRLALSHFVATRSDVNVTLVYEDEGNPVIAALRSFLENIRIAYSVSSSSLSDDLAVLLEHRALVLGRGSFGVAVAALSESVETLYFPWSEPRFPGLARARGLAGYLIDEIAPRYIEAGEWTNSAEQLRLMIEYPAENLTLQKCPPR
;
A
#
# COMPACT_ATOMS: atom_id res chain seq x y z
N MET A 1 -30.21 35.93 -6.22
CA MET A 1 -31.07 34.73 -6.38
C MET A 1 -30.50 33.65 -5.44
N ARG A 2 -31.30 32.91 -4.67
CA ARG A 2 -30.74 31.88 -3.78
C ARG A 2 -30.71 30.55 -4.58
N SER A 3 -29.52 30.00 -4.79
CA SER A 3 -29.34 28.71 -5.45
C SER A 3 -30.04 27.60 -4.68
N ARG A 4 -30.70 26.70 -5.38
CA ARG A 4 -31.25 25.47 -4.79
C ARG A 4 -30.13 24.43 -4.76
N VAL A 5 -29.90 23.86 -3.59
CA VAL A 5 -28.91 22.80 -3.42
C VAL A 5 -29.63 21.48 -3.31
N GLY A 6 -29.37 20.56 -4.21
CA GLY A 6 -29.85 19.19 -4.19
C GLY A 6 -28.70 18.21 -3.92
N LEU A 7 -28.95 17.16 -3.18
CA LEU A 7 -28.00 16.06 -2.99
C LEU A 7 -28.55 14.80 -3.62
N HIS A 8 -27.69 14.13 -4.36
CA HIS A 8 -27.99 12.87 -5.02
C HIS A 8 -27.00 11.79 -4.56
N ASP A 9 -27.52 10.67 -4.16
CA ASP A 9 -26.76 9.45 -3.94
C ASP A 9 -26.77 8.60 -5.21
N SER A 10 -25.68 7.92 -5.48
CA SER A 10 -25.58 6.98 -6.58
C SER A 10 -26.59 5.82 -6.49
N ASP A 11 -27.15 5.56 -5.26
CA ASP A 11 -28.04 4.44 -4.96
C ASP A 11 -29.34 4.79 -4.22
N ALA A 12 -29.95 5.95 -4.45
CA ALA A 12 -31.31 6.31 -4.05
C ALA A 12 -31.60 6.64 -2.56
N CYS A 13 -30.61 6.87 -1.69
CA CYS A 13 -30.84 7.20 -0.27
C CYS A 13 -30.53 8.66 0.12
N ALA A 14 -30.44 9.57 -0.79
CA ALA A 14 -30.00 10.97 -0.59
C ALA A 14 -30.84 11.78 0.44
N ALA A 15 -32.08 11.41 0.67
CA ALA A 15 -32.98 12.19 1.51
C ALA A 15 -32.66 12.19 3.02
N GLN A 16 -31.84 11.25 3.48
CA GLN A 16 -31.50 11.11 4.92
C GLN A 16 -30.21 11.84 5.34
N ILE A 17 -29.38 12.23 4.38
CA ILE A 17 -28.06 12.82 4.63
C ILE A 17 -28.15 14.32 4.89
N LEU A 18 -29.12 14.96 4.30
CA LEU A 18 -29.35 16.39 4.43
C LEU A 18 -30.75 16.63 4.98
N GLY A 19 -30.83 17.32 6.09
CA GLY A 19 -32.10 17.91 6.54
C GLY A 19 -32.57 18.99 5.54
N PRO A 20 -33.70 19.69 5.84
CA PRO A 20 -34.18 20.76 4.97
C PRO A 20 -33.08 21.82 4.73
N PRO A 21 -33.08 22.50 3.58
CA PRO A 21 -32.03 23.46 3.19
C PRO A 21 -31.69 24.50 4.27
N ASP A 22 -32.68 24.94 5.02
CA ASP A 22 -32.51 25.95 6.05
C ASP A 22 -31.81 25.44 7.33
N GLU A 23 -31.72 24.14 7.53
CA GLU A 23 -31.04 23.51 8.67
C GLU A 23 -29.62 23.00 8.30
N GLN A 24 -29.23 23.10 7.05
CA GLN A 24 -27.99 22.49 6.52
C GLN A 24 -26.77 23.39 6.56
N GLY A 25 -26.92 24.62 7.00
CA GLY A 25 -25.79 25.56 7.01
C GLY A 25 -25.31 25.97 5.61
N VAL A 26 -26.24 26.14 4.67
CA VAL A 26 -25.91 26.76 3.39
C VAL A 26 -25.80 28.25 3.59
N THR A 27 -24.60 28.77 3.39
CA THR A 27 -24.36 30.23 3.43
C THR A 27 -24.05 30.73 2.01
N HIS A 28 -24.69 31.84 1.66
CA HIS A 28 -24.45 32.55 0.42
C HIS A 28 -23.56 33.77 0.70
N ALA A 29 -22.35 33.80 0.14
CA ALA A 29 -21.52 34.98 0.02
C ALA A 29 -21.65 35.51 -1.43
N GLU A 30 -21.26 36.74 -1.72
CA GLU A 30 -21.55 37.43 -3.00
C GLU A 30 -21.39 36.56 -4.25
N ASP A 31 -20.35 35.72 -4.33
CA ASP A 31 -20.06 34.85 -5.48
C ASP A 31 -19.90 33.37 -5.09
N GLN A 32 -20.21 32.99 -3.87
CA GLN A 32 -19.95 31.65 -3.35
C GLN A 32 -21.14 31.08 -2.61
N VAL A 33 -21.36 29.79 -2.79
CA VAL A 33 -22.28 28.99 -1.99
C VAL A 33 -21.43 28.05 -1.14
N VAL A 34 -21.52 28.22 0.18
CA VAL A 34 -20.84 27.34 1.14
C VAL A 34 -21.85 26.36 1.71
N ILE A 35 -21.59 25.08 1.52
CA ILE A 35 -22.44 23.99 1.92
C ILE A 35 -21.73 23.19 3.01
N PHE A 36 -22.26 23.23 4.22
CA PHE A 36 -21.76 22.45 5.34
C PHE A 36 -22.42 21.06 5.35
N LEU A 37 -21.60 20.04 5.41
CA LEU A 37 -22.06 18.67 5.44
C LEU A 37 -22.07 18.19 6.89
N ARG A 38 -23.21 17.66 7.37
CA ARG A 38 -23.35 17.18 8.77
C ARG A 38 -22.37 16.10 9.14
N VAL A 39 -22.01 15.31 8.15
CA VAL A 39 -20.99 14.26 8.25
C VAL A 39 -20.06 14.37 7.06
N PRO A 40 -18.79 14.05 7.24
CA PRO A 40 -17.85 14.01 6.12
C PRO A 40 -18.31 13.03 5.05
N VAL A 41 -18.38 13.48 3.80
CA VAL A 41 -18.82 12.65 2.67
C VAL A 41 -17.81 12.64 1.56
N ARG A 42 -17.77 11.57 0.81
CA ARG A 42 -17.06 11.51 -0.45
C ARG A 42 -17.94 12.07 -1.55
N VAL A 43 -17.52 13.20 -2.10
CA VAL A 43 -18.23 13.83 -3.24
C VAL A 43 -17.73 13.17 -4.52
N VAL A 44 -18.64 12.60 -5.30
CA VAL A 44 -18.34 11.93 -6.58
C VAL A 44 -18.72 12.76 -7.80
N GLY A 45 -19.48 13.83 -7.61
CA GLY A 45 -19.82 14.79 -8.65
C GLY A 45 -20.49 16.03 -8.11
N VAL A 46 -20.36 17.14 -8.80
CA VAL A 46 -21.12 18.38 -8.57
C VAL A 46 -21.64 18.87 -9.92
N LEU A 47 -22.94 19.06 -10.02
CA LEU A 47 -23.59 19.66 -11.17
C LEU A 47 -24.01 21.07 -10.78
N VAL A 48 -23.59 22.04 -11.56
CA VAL A 48 -23.94 23.46 -11.36
C VAL A 48 -24.65 23.94 -12.60
N ASP A 49 -25.88 24.39 -12.43
CA ASP A 49 -26.63 25.06 -13.49
C ASP A 49 -26.30 26.55 -13.48
N GLY A 50 -25.54 26.99 -14.46
CA GLY A 50 -25.08 28.37 -14.59
C GLY A 50 -24.26 28.58 -15.85
N SER A 51 -24.12 29.84 -16.25
CA SER A 51 -23.44 30.24 -17.50
C SER A 51 -21.93 30.46 -17.31
N VAL A 52 -21.45 30.58 -16.09
CA VAL A 52 -20.06 30.85 -15.74
C VAL A 52 -19.37 29.58 -15.22
N PRO A 53 -18.09 29.36 -15.52
CA PRO A 53 -17.35 28.23 -14.98
C PRO A 53 -17.38 28.21 -13.45
N ALA A 54 -17.84 27.12 -12.88
CA ALA A 54 -17.88 26.94 -11.44
C ALA A 54 -16.54 26.40 -10.93
N TYR A 55 -16.06 26.96 -9.81
CA TYR A 55 -14.97 26.38 -9.07
C TYR A 55 -15.54 25.68 -7.84
N VAL A 56 -15.13 24.45 -7.61
CA VAL A 56 -15.55 23.66 -6.47
C VAL A 56 -14.35 23.35 -5.60
N TRP A 57 -14.41 23.79 -4.36
CA TRP A 57 -13.42 23.48 -3.33
C TRP A 57 -14.09 22.63 -2.26
N ALA A 58 -13.34 21.75 -1.66
CA ALA A 58 -13.77 21.05 -0.47
C ALA A 58 -12.85 21.37 0.70
N ARG A 59 -13.40 21.32 1.90
CA ARG A 59 -12.62 21.32 3.13
C ARG A 59 -12.75 19.97 3.81
N ALA A 60 -11.60 19.38 4.13
CA ALA A 60 -11.55 18.17 4.94
C ALA A 60 -11.98 18.47 6.39
N PRO A 61 -12.39 17.45 7.16
CA PRO A 61 -12.80 17.63 8.55
C PRO A 61 -11.73 18.25 9.45
N HIS A 62 -10.45 18.10 9.12
CA HIS A 62 -9.31 18.69 9.82
C HIS A 62 -8.93 20.10 9.33
N GLY A 63 -9.72 20.69 8.42
CA GLY A 63 -9.61 22.08 8.00
C GLY A 63 -8.81 22.35 6.73
N GLU A 64 -8.15 21.35 6.15
CA GLU A 64 -7.43 21.50 4.90
C GLU A 64 -8.37 21.76 3.72
N ARG A 65 -8.02 22.71 2.86
CA ARG A 65 -8.75 23.02 1.63
C ARG A 65 -8.09 22.38 0.44
N PHE A 66 -8.89 21.77 -0.43
CA PHE A 66 -8.41 21.18 -1.67
C PHE A 66 -9.37 21.45 -2.82
N PRO A 67 -8.86 21.73 -4.03
CA PRO A 67 -9.70 21.90 -5.21
C PRO A 67 -10.26 20.57 -5.65
N LEU A 68 -11.57 20.52 -5.89
CA LEU A 68 -12.24 19.38 -6.51
C LEU A 68 -12.25 19.49 -8.03
N THR A 69 -12.17 20.70 -8.57
CA THR A 69 -12.00 20.98 -9.99
C THR A 69 -10.56 21.43 -10.20
N GLY A 70 -9.84 20.82 -11.15
CA GLY A 70 -8.59 21.36 -11.69
C GLY A 70 -8.80 22.73 -12.33
N GLU A 71 -7.74 23.35 -12.89
CA GLU A 71 -7.85 24.64 -13.58
C GLU A 71 -9.04 24.65 -14.55
N PRO A 72 -9.66 25.83 -14.76
CA PRO A 72 -11.07 26.00 -15.06
C PRO A 72 -11.60 25.02 -16.08
N PRO A 73 -12.72 24.32 -15.79
CA PRO A 73 -13.34 23.42 -16.74
C PRO A 73 -13.76 24.22 -17.97
N ALA A 74 -13.32 23.77 -19.12
CA ALA A 74 -13.84 24.26 -20.39
C ALA A 74 -15.33 23.88 -20.46
N LYS A 75 -16.19 24.88 -20.34
CA LYS A 75 -17.62 24.88 -20.67
C LYS A 75 -18.48 23.66 -20.29
N LEU A 76 -19.51 23.94 -19.49
CA LEU A 76 -20.82 23.33 -19.43
C LEU A 76 -21.10 22.22 -18.40
N GLY A 77 -22.09 22.51 -17.56
CA GLY A 77 -23.21 21.62 -17.23
C GLY A 77 -22.88 20.34 -16.52
N GLY A 78 -21.96 20.35 -15.59
CA GLY A 78 -21.69 19.21 -14.74
C GLY A 78 -20.23 18.85 -14.67
N VAL A 79 -19.65 19.08 -13.51
CA VAL A 79 -18.29 18.66 -13.22
C VAL A 79 -18.36 17.25 -12.66
N ARG A 80 -18.06 16.26 -13.50
CA ARG A 80 -17.75 14.94 -13.01
C ARG A 80 -16.39 15.02 -12.34
N LEU A 81 -16.38 15.08 -11.02
CA LEU A 81 -15.13 15.13 -10.30
C LEU A 81 -14.35 13.85 -10.57
N PRO A 82 -13.02 13.93 -10.75
CA PRO A 82 -12.20 12.74 -10.66
C PRO A 82 -12.56 12.06 -9.33
N ARG A 83 -12.65 10.75 -9.30
CA ARG A 83 -12.95 9.99 -8.08
C ARG A 83 -11.96 10.40 -7.00
N THR A 84 -12.33 11.41 -6.21
CA THR A 84 -11.50 11.87 -5.10
C THR A 84 -11.69 10.89 -3.96
N THR A 85 -10.61 10.59 -3.29
CA THR A 85 -10.62 9.82 -2.04
C THR A 85 -10.97 10.71 -0.87
N LEU A 86 -11.03 12.01 -1.10
CA LEU A 86 -11.12 13.03 -0.07
C LEU A 86 -12.56 13.15 0.45
N LEU A 87 -12.67 13.16 1.79
CA LEU A 87 -13.93 13.42 2.46
C LEU A 87 -14.06 14.93 2.67
N ALA A 88 -15.19 15.44 2.27
CA ALA A 88 -15.53 16.82 2.47
C ALA A 88 -16.47 16.96 3.66
N SER A 89 -16.16 17.87 4.56
CA SER A 89 -17.08 18.38 5.59
C SER A 89 -17.74 19.71 5.16
N GLU A 90 -17.15 20.34 4.16
CA GLU A 90 -17.63 21.62 3.61
C GLU A 90 -17.33 21.64 2.12
N LEU A 91 -18.28 22.10 1.34
CA LEU A 91 -18.08 22.41 -0.09
C LEU A 91 -18.25 23.89 -0.30
N VAL A 92 -17.35 24.48 -1.07
CA VAL A 92 -17.44 25.87 -1.52
C VAL A 92 -17.57 25.86 -3.03
N VAL A 93 -18.72 26.29 -3.51
CA VAL A 93 -19.01 26.39 -4.93
C VAL A 93 -19.00 27.85 -5.32
N THR A 94 -18.06 28.26 -6.17
CA THR A 94 -18.02 29.60 -6.75
C THR A 94 -18.75 29.54 -8.09
N ALA A 95 -19.98 30.00 -8.11
CA ALA A 95 -20.85 30.03 -9.28
C ALA A 95 -21.87 31.15 -9.10
N PRO A 96 -21.54 32.40 -9.46
CA PRO A 96 -22.34 33.59 -9.13
C PRO A 96 -23.73 33.61 -9.73
N ASP A 97 -23.94 32.92 -10.83
CA ASP A 97 -25.19 32.85 -11.58
C ASP A 97 -25.90 31.48 -11.49
N ALA A 98 -25.41 30.57 -10.62
CA ALA A 98 -26.02 29.28 -10.49
C ALA A 98 -27.42 29.35 -9.87
N GLU A 99 -28.41 28.77 -10.55
CA GLU A 99 -29.78 28.62 -10.05
C GLU A 99 -29.94 27.32 -9.27
N GLN A 100 -29.19 26.28 -9.64
CA GLN A 100 -29.24 24.96 -9.04
C GLN A 100 -27.83 24.37 -8.89
N ILE A 101 -27.57 23.76 -7.74
CA ILE A 101 -26.36 22.99 -7.45
C ILE A 101 -26.77 21.62 -7.00
N GLU A 102 -26.34 20.58 -7.70
CA GLU A 102 -26.60 19.19 -7.33
C GLU A 102 -25.27 18.52 -6.95
N ILE A 103 -25.24 17.87 -5.78
CA ILE A 103 -24.06 17.22 -5.24
C ILE A 103 -24.32 15.72 -5.21
N TYR A 104 -23.43 14.97 -5.87
CA TYR A 104 -23.47 13.52 -5.88
C TYR A 104 -22.46 13.00 -4.86
N VAL A 105 -22.91 12.19 -3.92
CA VAL A 105 -22.11 11.63 -2.84
C VAL A 105 -22.13 10.10 -2.88
N ASP A 106 -21.13 9.51 -2.27
CA ASP A 106 -21.04 8.07 -2.10
C ASP A 106 -21.50 7.70 -0.69
N TYR A 107 -22.66 7.06 -0.61
CA TYR A 107 -23.33 6.71 0.64
C TYR A 107 -22.55 5.72 1.50
N GLU A 108 -21.83 4.78 0.90
CA GLU A 108 -21.06 3.77 1.64
C GLU A 108 -20.03 4.42 2.59
N VAL A 109 -19.62 5.64 2.30
CA VAL A 109 -18.70 6.41 3.13
C VAL A 109 -19.32 6.82 4.48
N HIS A 110 -20.64 6.98 4.56
CA HIS A 110 -21.31 7.29 5.84
C HIS A 110 -21.26 6.14 6.83
N ALA A 111 -21.54 4.93 6.34
CA ALA A 111 -21.46 3.74 7.17
C ALA A 111 -20.03 3.56 7.70
N LEU A 112 -19.04 3.85 6.89
CA LEU A 112 -17.63 3.82 7.30
C LEU A 112 -17.31 4.90 8.34
N ALA A 113 -17.86 6.13 8.20
CA ALA A 113 -17.65 7.21 9.17
C ALA A 113 -18.27 6.89 10.53
N ASP A 114 -19.46 6.34 10.54
CA ASP A 114 -20.14 5.94 11.77
C ASP A 114 -19.41 4.77 12.45
N PHE A 115 -18.96 3.82 11.67
CA PHE A 115 -18.12 2.73 12.13
C PHE A 115 -16.81 3.24 12.74
N ALA A 116 -16.06 4.08 12.04
CA ALA A 116 -14.81 4.66 12.52
C ALA A 116 -15.01 5.42 13.85
N ARG A 117 -16.08 6.22 13.92
CA ARG A 117 -16.44 6.97 15.14
C ARG A 117 -16.79 6.03 16.30
N ALA A 118 -17.57 4.98 16.04
CA ALA A 118 -17.96 4.01 17.06
C ALA A 118 -16.78 3.24 17.65
N HIS A 119 -15.73 3.06 16.86
CA HIS A 119 -14.49 2.34 17.25
C HIS A 119 -13.32 3.25 17.58
N GLY A 120 -13.49 4.58 17.62
CA GLY A 120 -12.42 5.52 17.90
C GLY A 120 -11.30 5.53 16.86
N LEU A 121 -11.58 5.06 15.64
CA LEU A 121 -10.64 5.03 14.52
C LEU A 121 -10.60 6.37 13.80
N ASP A 122 -9.44 6.71 13.24
CA ASP A 122 -9.34 7.85 12.34
C ASP A 122 -10.02 7.51 11.01
N PHE A 123 -11.20 8.08 10.83
CA PHE A 123 -11.99 7.90 9.62
C PHE A 123 -11.24 8.35 8.37
N GLN A 124 -10.43 9.39 8.47
CA GLN A 124 -9.61 9.84 7.34
C GLN A 124 -8.68 8.74 6.88
N THR A 125 -7.97 8.11 7.79
CA THR A 125 -7.06 7.02 7.46
C THR A 125 -7.77 5.83 6.85
N LEU A 126 -8.97 5.49 7.32
CA LEU A 126 -9.77 4.39 6.74
C LEU A 126 -10.34 4.73 5.36
N ALA A 127 -10.73 5.99 5.15
CA ALA A 127 -11.35 6.44 3.90
C ALA A 127 -10.33 6.83 2.82
N TYR A 128 -9.15 7.26 3.24
CA TYR A 128 -8.06 7.62 2.34
C TYR A 128 -7.18 6.41 2.03
N GLY A 129 -7.44 5.75 0.92
CA GLY A 129 -6.35 5.02 0.26
C GLY A 129 -5.54 6.00 -0.58
N ARG A 130 -4.22 5.94 -0.55
CA ARG A 130 -3.42 6.72 -1.49
C ARG A 130 -3.77 6.40 -2.92
N GLN A 131 -4.00 7.44 -3.71
CA GLN A 131 -4.09 7.32 -5.15
C GLN A 131 -2.69 7.03 -5.69
N SER A 132 -2.43 5.79 -6.05
CA SER A 132 -1.24 5.42 -6.79
C SER A 132 -1.69 4.87 -8.14
N PHE A 133 -1.22 5.48 -9.23
CA PHE A 133 -1.49 5.07 -10.62
C PHE A 133 -2.96 5.00 -11.04
N GLY A 134 -3.77 5.95 -10.65
CA GLY A 134 -5.18 6.02 -11.08
C GLY A 134 -6.06 4.89 -10.53
N THR A 135 -5.54 4.05 -9.66
CA THR A 135 -6.32 3.05 -8.94
C THR A 135 -6.78 3.63 -7.61
N PHE A 136 -8.08 3.72 -7.46
CA PHE A 136 -8.70 4.11 -6.20
C PHE A 136 -8.56 2.98 -5.18
N HIS A 137 -8.00 3.29 -4.04
CA HIS A 137 -7.91 2.39 -2.89
C HIS A 137 -8.67 3.05 -1.75
N GLY A 138 -9.90 2.66 -1.57
CA GLY A 138 -10.76 3.13 -0.49
C GLY A 138 -11.30 1.95 0.30
N TYR A 139 -11.88 2.26 1.46
CA TYR A 139 -12.60 1.30 2.28
C TYR A 139 -14.08 1.62 2.22
N ARG A 140 -14.91 0.58 2.27
CA ARG A 140 -16.36 0.68 2.31
C ARG A 140 -16.94 -0.46 3.13
N ILE A 141 -18.17 -0.32 3.57
CA ILE A 141 -18.90 -1.43 4.18
C ILE A 141 -19.75 -2.12 3.12
N VAL A 142 -19.61 -3.44 3.04
CA VAL A 142 -20.35 -4.33 2.14
C VAL A 142 -21.23 -5.25 2.96
N GLY A 143 -22.39 -5.64 2.43
CA GLY A 143 -23.37 -6.46 3.15
C GLY A 143 -24.27 -5.68 4.11
N ALA A 144 -24.01 -4.39 4.27
CA ALA A 144 -24.86 -3.50 5.06
C ALA A 144 -26.15 -3.17 4.32
N ARG A 145 -27.28 -3.14 5.03
CA ARG A 145 -28.56 -2.72 4.46
C ARG A 145 -28.78 -1.23 4.67
N PRO A 146 -29.11 -0.46 3.62
CA PRO A 146 -29.43 0.96 3.76
C PRO A 146 -30.57 1.17 4.76
N GLY A 147 -30.40 2.10 5.71
CA GLY A 147 -31.44 2.47 6.67
C GLY A 147 -31.50 1.66 7.97
N GLU A 148 -30.65 0.65 8.16
CA GLU A 148 -30.51 0.01 9.48
C GLU A 148 -29.56 0.85 10.36
N GLU A 149 -30.09 1.31 11.50
CA GLU A 149 -29.28 2.06 12.46
C GLU A 149 -28.15 1.19 13.01
N ARG A 150 -26.91 1.71 12.88
CA ARG A 150 -25.67 1.17 13.47
C ARG A 150 -25.42 -0.32 13.23
N GLN A 151 -25.10 -0.67 11.99
CA GLN A 151 -24.58 -2.02 11.74
C GLN A 151 -23.18 -2.15 12.33
N GLN A 152 -23.02 -3.10 13.22
CA GLN A 152 -21.71 -3.51 13.69
C GLN A 152 -21.02 -4.27 12.55
N VAL A 153 -19.76 -3.90 12.24
CA VAL A 153 -18.96 -4.68 11.31
C VAL A 153 -18.64 -6.02 11.94
N GLU A 154 -18.92 -7.09 11.22
CA GLU A 154 -18.76 -8.48 11.68
C GLU A 154 -17.55 -9.16 11.04
N ALA A 155 -17.03 -8.59 9.95
CA ALA A 155 -15.87 -9.13 9.25
C ALA A 155 -15.03 -8.05 8.55
N VAL A 156 -13.82 -8.44 8.13
CA VAL A 156 -12.96 -7.68 7.23
C VAL A 156 -12.87 -8.40 5.89
N ALA A 157 -12.84 -7.68 4.77
CA ALA A 157 -12.80 -8.30 3.46
C ALA A 157 -11.80 -7.61 2.52
N ILE A 158 -10.85 -8.37 1.98
CA ILE A 158 -9.90 -7.89 0.99
C ILE A 158 -10.62 -7.81 -0.37
N SER A 159 -10.75 -6.62 -0.94
CA SER A 159 -11.56 -6.36 -2.14
C SER A 159 -11.07 -7.07 -3.40
N ARG A 160 -9.77 -7.19 -3.56
CA ARG A 160 -9.11 -7.83 -4.72
C ARG A 160 -7.64 -8.06 -4.45
N PRO A 161 -7.01 -9.02 -5.13
CA PRO A 161 -5.55 -9.11 -5.16
C PRO A 161 -4.94 -7.81 -5.68
N ALA A 162 -3.92 -7.30 -5.03
CA ALA A 162 -3.20 -6.12 -5.46
C ALA A 162 -1.74 -6.42 -5.68
N GLY A 163 -1.28 -6.24 -6.93
CA GLY A 163 0.09 -6.51 -7.29
C GLY A 163 0.47 -8.00 -7.25
N ARG A 164 1.71 -8.28 -6.85
CA ARG A 164 2.32 -9.62 -6.82
C ARG A 164 2.43 -10.14 -5.38
N PHE A 165 3.09 -11.29 -5.20
CA PHE A 165 3.29 -12.03 -3.95
C PHE A 165 3.50 -11.16 -2.70
N GLY A 166 4.48 -10.26 -2.72
CA GLY A 166 4.78 -9.42 -1.56
C GLY A 166 3.63 -8.51 -1.15
N ASN A 167 2.91 -7.97 -2.12
CA ASN A 167 1.74 -7.13 -1.85
C ASN A 167 0.57 -7.98 -1.31
N ASN A 168 0.41 -9.21 -1.78
CA ASN A 168 -0.62 -10.12 -1.27
C ASN A 168 -0.37 -10.49 0.19
N LEU A 169 0.89 -10.74 0.57
CA LEU A 169 1.24 -10.90 1.98
C LEU A 169 0.89 -9.66 2.81
N MET A 170 1.24 -8.47 2.31
CA MET A 170 0.92 -7.23 3.02
C MET A 170 -0.59 -7.02 3.18
N GLN A 171 -1.38 -7.34 2.16
CA GLN A 171 -2.85 -7.29 2.26
C GLN A 171 -3.38 -8.20 3.36
N LEU A 172 -2.91 -9.45 3.39
CA LEU A 172 -3.30 -10.42 4.43
C LEU A 172 -2.93 -9.93 5.83
N VAL A 173 -1.68 -9.50 6.02
CA VAL A 173 -1.20 -9.01 7.32
C VAL A 173 -2.00 -7.79 7.80
N GLN A 174 -2.29 -6.85 6.90
CA GLN A 174 -3.04 -5.65 7.27
C GLN A 174 -4.52 -5.96 7.53
N ALA A 175 -5.16 -6.77 6.69
CA ALA A 175 -6.53 -7.20 6.93
C ALA A 175 -6.67 -7.96 8.26
N THR A 176 -5.72 -8.85 8.56
CA THR A 176 -5.61 -9.56 9.83
C THR A 176 -5.47 -8.60 11.01
N HIS A 177 -4.60 -7.61 10.88
CA HIS A 177 -4.40 -6.59 11.90
C HIS A 177 -5.69 -5.84 12.19
N VAL A 178 -6.33 -5.34 11.14
CA VAL A 178 -7.60 -4.60 11.26
C VAL A 178 -8.69 -5.47 11.89
N ALA A 179 -8.83 -6.73 11.48
CA ALA A 179 -9.79 -7.66 12.07
C ALA A 179 -9.56 -7.83 13.58
N ARG A 180 -8.31 -7.98 14.00
CA ARG A 180 -7.93 -8.10 15.42
C ARG A 180 -8.27 -6.83 16.21
N GLU A 181 -7.97 -5.66 15.68
CA GLU A 181 -8.25 -4.38 16.33
C GLU A 181 -9.77 -4.13 16.46
N LEU A 182 -10.54 -4.56 15.47
CA LEU A 182 -12.00 -4.44 15.49
C LEU A 182 -12.69 -5.52 16.35
N GLY A 183 -11.93 -6.51 16.82
CA GLY A 183 -12.47 -7.64 17.57
C GLY A 183 -13.39 -8.54 16.73
N VAL A 184 -13.20 -8.54 15.39
CA VAL A 184 -13.92 -9.46 14.49
C VAL A 184 -13.05 -10.69 14.22
N ASP A 185 -13.69 -11.81 14.04
CA ASP A 185 -13.02 -13.11 13.90
C ASP A 185 -12.96 -13.63 12.46
N THR A 186 -13.52 -12.90 11.51
CA THR A 186 -13.61 -13.36 10.12
C THR A 186 -12.94 -12.40 9.14
N VAL A 187 -12.10 -12.97 8.27
CA VAL A 187 -11.42 -12.26 7.17
C VAL A 187 -11.78 -12.93 5.84
N TYR A 188 -12.51 -12.22 5.01
CA TYR A 188 -12.82 -12.65 3.64
C TYR A 188 -11.64 -12.33 2.72
N VAL A 189 -11.17 -13.35 2.00
CA VAL A 189 -9.96 -13.26 1.17
C VAL A 189 -10.30 -13.71 -0.26
N PRO A 190 -10.04 -12.90 -1.28
CA PRO A 190 -10.13 -13.34 -2.66
C PRO A 190 -9.04 -14.37 -2.94
N THR A 191 -9.13 -15.09 -4.03
CA THR A 191 -8.05 -16.01 -4.44
C THR A 191 -6.74 -15.24 -4.55
N LEU A 192 -5.80 -15.56 -3.67
CA LEU A 192 -4.44 -15.02 -3.66
C LEU A 192 -3.46 -16.11 -4.06
N PRO A 193 -2.64 -15.91 -5.09
CA PRO A 193 -1.55 -16.83 -5.39
C PRO A 193 -0.64 -17.01 -4.16
N TRP A 194 -0.23 -18.24 -3.88
CA TRP A 194 0.66 -18.61 -2.75
C TRP A 194 0.00 -18.64 -1.37
N PHE A 195 -1.29 -18.33 -1.25
CA PHE A 195 -1.99 -18.41 0.03
C PHE A 195 -3.24 -19.25 -0.14
N GLU A 196 -3.23 -20.40 0.50
CA GLU A 196 -4.32 -21.38 0.38
C GLU A 196 -5.33 -21.22 1.51
N ILE A 197 -6.58 -20.99 1.13
CA ILE A 197 -7.70 -20.94 2.05
C ILE A 197 -8.64 -22.06 1.62
N GLY A 198 -8.79 -23.06 2.49
CA GLY A 198 -9.65 -24.21 2.21
C GLY A 198 -11.11 -23.80 1.90
N SER A 199 -11.84 -24.64 1.17
CA SER A 199 -13.22 -24.40 0.77
C SER A 199 -14.20 -24.21 1.95
N GLY A 200 -13.86 -24.67 3.14
CA GLY A 200 -14.58 -24.44 4.41
C GLY A 200 -14.00 -23.34 5.27
N GLY A 201 -13.06 -22.55 4.74
CA GLY A 201 -12.27 -21.60 5.52
C GLY A 201 -11.04 -22.25 6.16
N SER A 202 -10.13 -21.39 6.62
CA SER A 202 -8.93 -21.77 7.38
C SER A 202 -8.91 -21.01 8.69
N SER A 203 -8.85 -21.71 9.81
CA SER A 203 -8.82 -21.07 11.14
C SER A 203 -7.40 -21.04 11.66
N THR A 204 -6.95 -19.88 12.12
CA THR A 204 -5.64 -19.68 12.70
C THR A 204 -5.69 -18.67 13.86
N ASP A 205 -5.32 -19.11 15.04
CA ASP A 205 -5.28 -18.34 16.29
C ASP A 205 -6.54 -17.47 16.53
N GLY A 206 -7.72 -18.08 16.35
CA GLY A 206 -9.02 -17.45 16.60
C GLY A 206 -9.53 -16.56 15.47
N LEU A 207 -8.86 -16.51 14.33
CA LEU A 207 -9.39 -15.89 13.11
C LEU A 207 -9.77 -16.97 12.09
N MET A 208 -10.87 -16.74 11.40
CA MET A 208 -11.36 -17.54 10.29
C MET A 208 -11.09 -16.80 8.99
N TYR A 209 -10.33 -17.40 8.09
CA TYR A 209 -10.14 -16.92 6.72
C TYR A 209 -11.09 -17.64 5.80
N VAL A 210 -11.89 -16.90 5.05
CA VAL A 210 -12.92 -17.43 4.17
C VAL A 210 -12.63 -16.99 2.74
N SER A 211 -12.48 -17.96 1.84
CA SER A 211 -12.32 -17.66 0.42
C SER A 211 -13.64 -17.16 -0.18
N TYR A 212 -13.60 -16.12 -0.99
CA TYR A 212 -14.77 -15.64 -1.72
C TYR A 212 -14.38 -15.19 -3.14
N SER A 213 -15.33 -15.18 -4.07
CA SER A 213 -15.08 -14.81 -5.47
C SER A 213 -15.61 -13.44 -5.84
N LYS A 214 -16.65 -12.97 -5.16
CA LYS A 214 -17.29 -11.66 -5.40
C LYS A 214 -17.82 -11.07 -4.11
N SER A 215 -17.88 -9.74 -4.04
CA SER A 215 -18.38 -9.02 -2.86
C SER A 215 -19.84 -9.36 -2.50
N GLU A 216 -20.63 -9.79 -3.49
CA GLU A 216 -22.04 -10.19 -3.28
C GLU A 216 -22.16 -11.51 -2.51
N GLU A 217 -21.09 -12.31 -2.42
CA GLU A 217 -21.08 -13.53 -1.59
C GLU A 217 -20.92 -13.24 -0.10
N ILE A 218 -20.57 -12.02 0.25
CA ILE A 218 -20.37 -11.61 1.64
C ILE A 218 -21.73 -11.22 2.22
N ALA A 219 -22.26 -12.09 3.08
CA ALA A 219 -23.62 -11.94 3.63
C ALA A 219 -23.67 -11.09 4.91
N VAL A 220 -22.54 -10.77 5.53
CA VAL A 220 -22.44 -10.03 6.79
C VAL A 220 -21.83 -8.66 6.59
N PRO A 221 -22.17 -7.64 7.40
CA PRO A 221 -21.53 -6.33 7.32
C PRO A 221 -20.02 -6.43 7.46
N SER A 222 -19.30 -6.12 6.39
CA SER A 222 -17.86 -6.32 6.29
C SER A 222 -17.14 -5.04 5.89
N LEU A 223 -16.04 -4.73 6.58
CA LEU A 223 -15.14 -3.66 6.17
C LEU A 223 -14.35 -4.14 4.93
N PHE A 224 -14.72 -3.61 3.78
CA PHE A 224 -14.22 -4.01 2.47
C PHE A 224 -13.15 -3.04 1.97
N GLY A 225 -11.96 -3.52 1.67
CA GLY A 225 -10.87 -2.66 1.24
C GLY A 225 -9.71 -3.41 0.60
N THR A 226 -8.74 -2.68 0.07
CA THR A 226 -7.55 -3.31 -0.54
C THR A 226 -6.52 -3.74 0.47
N PHE A 227 -6.44 -3.10 1.62
CA PHE A 227 -5.48 -3.37 2.69
C PHE A 227 -4.01 -3.43 2.22
N LEU A 228 -3.67 -2.66 1.17
CA LEU A 228 -2.33 -2.69 0.60
C LEU A 228 -1.40 -1.64 1.21
N PHE A 229 -1.96 -0.51 1.67
CA PHE A 229 -1.15 0.65 2.03
C PHE A 229 -0.83 0.72 3.51
N GLU A 230 0.37 1.22 3.78
CA GLU A 230 0.93 1.48 5.10
C GLU A 230 0.22 2.62 5.83
N ASP A 231 -0.63 3.38 5.13
CA ASP A 231 -1.33 4.54 5.68
C ASP A 231 -2.39 4.18 6.74
N LEU A 232 -2.79 2.91 6.84
CA LEU A 232 -3.50 2.41 8.01
C LEU A 232 -2.61 2.31 9.25
N GLU A 233 -1.31 2.33 9.07
CA GLU A 233 -0.35 2.08 10.12
C GLU A 233 -0.34 3.12 11.26
N PRO A 234 -0.41 4.44 11.00
CA PRO A 234 -0.42 5.40 12.10
C PRO A 234 -1.67 5.32 12.98
N ALA A 235 -2.85 5.09 12.38
CA ALA A 235 -4.08 4.96 13.14
C ALA A 235 -4.20 3.61 13.84
N VAL A 236 -3.72 2.55 13.22
CA VAL A 236 -3.82 1.17 13.71
C VAL A 236 -2.62 0.79 14.56
N THR A 237 -1.40 1.29 14.32
CA THR A 237 -0.22 1.08 15.17
C THR A 237 -0.28 1.87 16.48
N ALA A 238 -0.89 3.04 16.49
CA ALA A 238 -1.11 3.78 17.73
C ALA A 238 -2.00 3.00 18.71
N LEU A 239 -2.84 2.09 18.22
CA LEU A 239 -3.76 1.29 19.02
C LEU A 239 -3.14 0.00 19.58
N ALA A 240 -2.13 -0.60 18.94
CA ALA A 240 -1.84 -2.00 19.21
C ALA A 240 -0.43 -2.37 19.64
N GLY A 241 0.58 -1.65 19.26
CA GLY A 241 1.97 -2.10 19.52
C GLY A 241 2.27 -3.53 19.00
N VAL A 242 1.40 -4.07 18.13
CA VAL A 242 1.52 -5.44 17.62
C VAL A 242 2.62 -5.47 16.58
N CYS A 243 3.66 -6.24 16.84
CA CYS A 243 4.68 -6.50 15.85
C CYS A 243 4.07 -7.23 14.65
N ARG A 244 4.10 -6.63 13.46
CA ARG A 244 3.62 -7.23 12.21
C ARG A 244 4.14 -8.66 12.00
N GLN A 245 5.38 -8.93 12.39
CA GLN A 245 5.94 -10.28 12.30
C GLN A 245 5.17 -11.29 13.14
N ARG A 246 4.64 -10.89 14.32
CA ARG A 246 3.80 -11.79 15.12
C ARG A 246 2.48 -12.13 14.41
N LEU A 247 1.95 -11.21 13.59
CA LEU A 247 0.76 -11.51 12.77
C LEU A 247 1.11 -12.49 11.65
N VAL A 248 2.27 -12.31 11.01
CA VAL A 248 2.76 -13.29 10.03
C VAL A 248 2.89 -14.65 10.67
N ASP A 249 3.62 -14.75 11.78
CA ASP A 249 3.92 -16.03 12.44
C ASP A 249 2.66 -16.76 12.96
N ARG A 250 1.69 -16.00 13.50
CA ARG A 250 0.50 -16.57 14.14
C ARG A 250 -0.64 -16.88 13.18
N HIS A 251 -0.78 -16.07 12.14
CA HIS A 251 -1.99 -16.09 11.32
C HIS A 251 -1.72 -16.36 9.84
N VAL A 252 -0.68 -15.79 9.27
CA VAL A 252 -0.52 -15.75 7.82
C VAL A 252 0.43 -16.84 7.30
N SER A 253 1.47 -17.20 8.09
CA SER A 253 2.43 -18.24 7.68
C SER A 253 1.77 -19.59 7.40
N SER A 254 0.75 -19.96 8.18
CA SER A 254 0.00 -21.20 7.99
C SER A 254 -0.88 -21.22 6.73
N LEU A 255 -1.15 -20.07 6.14
CA LEU A 255 -1.87 -19.93 4.87
C LEU A 255 -0.92 -19.95 3.67
N PHE A 256 0.37 -19.70 3.92
CA PHE A 256 1.37 -19.68 2.85
C PHE A 256 1.68 -21.08 2.34
N THR A 257 1.56 -21.26 1.04
CA THR A 257 1.94 -22.49 0.34
C THR A 257 3.28 -22.25 -0.36
N PRO A 258 4.40 -22.59 0.29
CA PRO A 258 5.71 -22.40 -0.31
C PRO A 258 5.87 -23.29 -1.55
N PRO A 259 6.73 -22.90 -2.50
CA PRO A 259 7.19 -23.84 -3.52
C PRO A 259 7.88 -25.03 -2.86
N PRO A 260 8.09 -26.13 -3.58
CA PRO A 260 8.90 -27.22 -3.07
C PRO A 260 10.28 -26.73 -2.66
N LEU A 261 10.63 -26.91 -1.39
CA LEU A 261 11.91 -26.48 -0.82
C LEU A 261 12.83 -27.68 -0.59
N GLY A 262 14.14 -27.47 -0.82
CA GLY A 262 15.19 -28.37 -0.38
C GLY A 262 15.61 -28.13 1.06
N GLU A 263 16.72 -28.73 1.46
CA GLU A 263 17.35 -28.44 2.75
C GLU A 263 17.93 -27.01 2.77
N PRO A 264 17.90 -26.33 3.93
CA PRO A 264 18.53 -25.02 4.06
C PRO A 264 20.00 -25.04 3.62
N LEU A 265 20.38 -24.10 2.82
CA LEU A 265 21.73 -24.03 2.28
C LEU A 265 22.78 -23.67 3.37
N PRO A 266 24.05 -24.08 3.17
CA PRO A 266 25.13 -23.73 4.11
C PRO A 266 25.27 -22.22 4.33
N ALA A 267 25.78 -21.84 5.52
CA ALA A 267 25.89 -20.43 5.95
C ALA A 267 26.89 -19.59 5.13
N ASN A 268 27.71 -20.20 4.28
CA ASN A 268 28.58 -19.52 3.32
C ASN A 268 27.91 -19.26 1.96
N ARG A 269 26.61 -19.56 1.83
CA ARG A 269 25.80 -19.23 0.65
C ARG A 269 25.00 -17.97 0.91
N ILE A 270 24.95 -17.08 -0.07
CA ILE A 270 24.18 -15.84 0.01
C ILE A 270 23.39 -15.63 -1.28
N ALA A 271 22.11 -15.31 -1.16
CA ALA A 271 21.32 -14.90 -2.30
C ALA A 271 21.18 -13.37 -2.37
N VAL A 272 21.26 -12.84 -3.56
CA VAL A 272 21.15 -11.42 -3.87
C VAL A 272 19.93 -11.23 -4.78
N HIS A 273 18.87 -10.69 -4.26
CA HIS A 273 17.69 -10.35 -5.06
C HIS A 273 17.83 -8.94 -5.65
N ILE A 274 17.82 -8.86 -6.96
CA ILE A 274 17.90 -7.61 -7.72
C ILE A 274 16.58 -7.42 -8.47
N ARG A 275 15.81 -6.44 -8.04
CA ARG A 275 14.57 -6.12 -8.73
C ARG A 275 14.85 -5.56 -10.12
N SER A 276 14.16 -6.13 -11.11
CA SER A 276 14.20 -5.75 -12.52
C SER A 276 12.79 -5.63 -13.10
N GLY A 277 12.57 -6.01 -14.34
CA GLY A 277 11.28 -6.09 -15.01
C GLY A 277 10.63 -4.72 -15.21
N ASP A 278 9.40 -4.61 -14.78
CA ASP A 278 8.52 -3.46 -15.01
C ASP A 278 9.09 -2.08 -14.59
N LEU A 279 10.15 -2.06 -13.81
CA LEU A 279 10.83 -0.81 -13.40
C LEU A 279 11.78 -0.25 -14.47
N PHE A 280 12.26 -1.10 -15.38
CA PHE A 280 13.25 -0.75 -16.38
C PHE A 280 12.72 -0.83 -17.80
N ASP A 281 11.67 -1.64 -18.04
CA ASP A 281 11.06 -1.84 -19.36
C ASP A 281 10.03 -0.77 -19.73
N ARG A 282 9.55 0.01 -18.77
CA ARG A 282 8.52 1.02 -19.01
C ARG A 282 9.11 2.41 -19.20
N PRO A 283 8.58 3.19 -20.16
CA PRO A 283 8.99 4.59 -20.33
C PRO A 283 8.50 5.49 -19.19
N ASP A 284 7.52 5.03 -18.40
CA ASP A 284 6.93 5.74 -17.26
C ASP A 284 6.91 4.81 -16.04
N PRO A 285 8.06 4.61 -15.38
CA PRO A 285 8.15 3.77 -14.19
C PRO A 285 7.55 4.49 -12.98
N HIS A 286 7.15 3.72 -11.97
CA HIS A 286 6.66 4.30 -10.72
C HIS A 286 7.76 5.07 -9.98
N PRO A 287 7.59 6.38 -9.73
CA PRO A 287 8.65 7.23 -9.23
C PRO A 287 9.17 6.86 -7.82
N ASN A 288 8.38 6.13 -7.04
CA ASN A 288 8.79 5.68 -5.70
C ASN A 288 9.65 4.40 -5.70
N PHE A 289 9.83 3.72 -6.84
CA PHE A 289 10.52 2.42 -6.86
C PHE A 289 12.01 2.51 -7.21
N VAL A 290 12.67 3.52 -6.67
CA VAL A 290 14.14 3.63 -6.76
C VAL A 290 14.79 2.36 -6.24
N GLN A 291 15.72 1.79 -7.04
CA GLN A 291 16.46 0.61 -6.65
C GLN A 291 17.85 0.99 -6.12
N PRO A 292 18.46 0.16 -5.25
CA PRO A 292 19.78 0.42 -4.71
C PRO A 292 20.87 0.48 -5.81
N PRO A 293 21.92 1.31 -5.63
CA PRO A 293 23.05 1.35 -6.56
C PRO A 293 23.93 0.10 -6.45
N LEU A 294 24.79 -0.12 -7.45
CA LEU A 294 25.80 -1.20 -7.45
C LEU A 294 26.63 -1.21 -6.16
N ALA A 295 27.01 -0.03 -5.67
CA ALA A 295 27.77 0.14 -4.45
C ALA A 295 27.13 -0.54 -3.22
N PHE A 296 25.80 -0.53 -3.13
CA PHE A 296 25.06 -1.23 -2.07
C PHE A 296 25.33 -2.74 -2.09
N PHE A 297 25.20 -3.37 -3.26
CA PHE A 297 25.43 -4.81 -3.41
C PHE A 297 26.88 -5.19 -3.17
N ARG A 298 27.81 -4.38 -3.68
CA ARG A 298 29.25 -4.57 -3.47
C ARG A 298 29.62 -4.50 -1.98
N LEU A 299 29.09 -3.54 -1.24
CA LEU A 299 29.36 -3.37 0.17
C LEU A 299 28.81 -4.55 0.99
N ALA A 300 27.59 -4.98 0.72
CA ALA A 300 26.98 -6.17 1.35
C ALA A 300 27.83 -7.43 1.12
N LEU A 301 28.17 -7.70 -0.14
CA LEU A 301 28.95 -8.88 -0.51
C LEU A 301 30.38 -8.84 0.03
N SER A 302 31.04 -7.68 -0.01
CA SER A 302 32.40 -7.52 0.55
C SER A 302 32.41 -7.82 2.04
N HIS A 303 31.41 -7.34 2.79
CA HIS A 303 31.27 -7.65 4.22
C HIS A 303 30.99 -9.15 4.46
N PHE A 304 30.12 -9.75 3.64
CA PHE A 304 29.79 -11.17 3.78
C PHE A 304 31.02 -12.05 3.52
N VAL A 305 31.77 -11.76 2.45
CA VAL A 305 32.98 -12.49 2.04
C VAL A 305 34.11 -12.32 3.08
N ALA A 306 34.27 -11.12 3.65
CA ALA A 306 35.31 -10.88 4.66
C ALA A 306 35.13 -11.71 5.94
N THR A 307 33.95 -12.24 6.19
CA THR A 307 33.62 -12.98 7.42
C THR A 307 33.46 -14.50 7.20
N ARG A 308 33.63 -14.99 5.95
CA ARG A 308 33.37 -16.40 5.61
C ARG A 308 34.35 -16.90 4.54
N SER A 309 34.67 -18.20 4.59
CA SER A 309 35.44 -18.89 3.54
C SER A 309 34.49 -19.57 2.55
N ASP A 310 35.00 -19.82 1.36
CA ASP A 310 34.32 -20.61 0.29
C ASP A 310 32.92 -20.09 -0.03
N VAL A 311 32.82 -18.77 -0.11
CA VAL A 311 31.54 -18.09 -0.39
C VAL A 311 31.07 -18.40 -1.83
N ASN A 312 29.77 -18.66 -1.96
CA ASN A 312 29.09 -18.73 -3.23
C ASN A 312 27.86 -17.81 -3.22
N VAL A 313 27.65 -17.09 -4.29
CA VAL A 313 26.58 -16.10 -4.46
C VAL A 313 25.54 -16.64 -5.44
N THR A 314 24.27 -16.50 -5.10
CA THR A 314 23.17 -16.73 -6.06
C THR A 314 22.52 -15.41 -6.39
N LEU A 315 22.59 -14.98 -7.64
CA LEU A 315 21.90 -13.80 -8.14
C LEU A 315 20.49 -14.18 -8.56
N VAL A 316 19.50 -13.51 -8.00
CA VAL A 316 18.07 -13.75 -8.26
C VAL A 316 17.45 -12.50 -8.85
N TYR A 317 16.92 -12.58 -10.07
CA TYR A 317 16.31 -11.46 -10.77
C TYR A 317 15.34 -11.93 -11.85
N GLU A 318 14.38 -11.09 -12.22
CA GLU A 318 13.31 -11.42 -13.19
C GLU A 318 13.85 -11.40 -14.64
N ASP A 319 14.66 -10.40 -14.98
CA ASP A 319 15.31 -10.20 -16.27
C ASP A 319 16.58 -9.36 -16.11
N GLU A 320 17.27 -9.06 -17.23
CA GLU A 320 18.54 -8.31 -17.23
C GLU A 320 18.35 -6.78 -17.43
N GLY A 321 17.13 -6.24 -17.33
CA GLY A 321 16.84 -4.82 -17.53
C GLY A 321 17.51 -3.89 -16.51
N ASN A 322 17.76 -4.37 -15.29
CA ASN A 322 18.48 -3.59 -14.28
C ASN A 322 19.98 -3.58 -14.57
N PRO A 323 20.60 -2.40 -14.85
CA PRO A 323 22.02 -2.31 -15.23
C PRO A 323 22.99 -2.79 -14.15
N VAL A 324 22.56 -2.83 -12.90
CA VAL A 324 23.37 -3.35 -11.78
C VAL A 324 23.70 -4.84 -11.96
N ILE A 325 22.86 -5.62 -12.64
CA ILE A 325 23.06 -7.07 -12.82
C ILE A 325 24.37 -7.37 -13.54
N ALA A 326 24.55 -6.77 -14.72
CA ALA A 326 25.78 -6.97 -15.51
C ALA A 326 27.03 -6.47 -14.78
N ALA A 327 26.93 -5.33 -14.13
CA ALA A 327 28.03 -4.74 -13.37
C ALA A 327 28.39 -5.57 -12.12
N LEU A 328 27.42 -6.16 -11.45
CA LEU A 328 27.63 -7.03 -10.28
C LEU A 328 28.25 -8.37 -10.68
N ARG A 329 27.85 -8.96 -11.80
CA ARG A 329 28.51 -10.15 -12.36
C ARG A 329 30.00 -9.88 -12.62
N SER A 330 30.30 -8.79 -13.34
CA SER A 330 31.70 -8.39 -13.59
C SER A 330 32.48 -8.16 -12.29
N PHE A 331 31.87 -7.57 -11.28
CA PHE A 331 32.50 -7.42 -9.98
C PHE A 331 32.83 -8.77 -9.34
N LEU A 332 31.89 -9.75 -9.32
CA LEU A 332 32.12 -11.09 -8.76
C LEU A 332 33.24 -11.85 -9.49
N GLU A 333 33.27 -11.76 -10.81
CA GLU A 333 34.33 -12.34 -11.63
C GLU A 333 35.72 -11.73 -11.28
N ASN A 334 35.80 -10.42 -11.15
CA ASN A 334 37.02 -9.71 -10.80
C ASN A 334 37.57 -10.10 -9.43
N ILE A 335 36.68 -10.33 -8.45
CA ILE A 335 37.09 -10.78 -7.10
C ILE A 335 37.13 -12.31 -6.98
N ARG A 336 36.92 -13.04 -8.08
CA ARG A 336 36.97 -14.50 -8.20
C ARG A 336 36.03 -15.23 -7.21
N ILE A 337 34.85 -14.69 -7.00
CA ILE A 337 33.79 -15.34 -6.23
C ILE A 337 32.88 -16.13 -7.17
N ALA A 338 32.68 -17.42 -6.86
CA ALA A 338 31.76 -18.27 -7.61
C ALA A 338 30.34 -17.78 -7.44
N TYR A 339 29.60 -17.70 -8.55
CA TYR A 339 28.18 -17.35 -8.51
C TYR A 339 27.35 -18.21 -9.45
N SER A 340 26.07 -18.30 -9.14
CA SER A 340 25.01 -18.86 -9.97
C SER A 340 23.91 -17.84 -10.20
N VAL A 341 23.02 -18.10 -11.14
CA VAL A 341 21.90 -17.24 -11.49
C VAL A 341 20.60 -18.03 -11.39
N SER A 342 19.57 -17.42 -10.79
CA SER A 342 18.17 -17.82 -10.85
C SER A 342 17.38 -16.70 -11.50
N SER A 343 16.76 -16.99 -12.64
CA SER A 343 15.94 -16.04 -13.41
C SER A 343 14.91 -16.81 -14.26
N SER A 344 14.26 -17.79 -13.68
CA SER A 344 13.40 -18.71 -14.42
C SER A 344 11.91 -18.42 -14.18
N SER A 345 11.43 -18.69 -12.98
CA SER A 345 10.05 -18.45 -12.58
C SER A 345 10.01 -17.86 -11.18
N LEU A 346 8.91 -17.16 -10.87
CA LEU A 346 8.69 -16.66 -9.51
C LEU A 346 8.75 -17.77 -8.46
N SER A 347 8.28 -18.98 -8.81
CA SER A 347 8.33 -20.17 -7.94
C SER A 347 9.75 -20.58 -7.62
N ASP A 348 10.59 -20.69 -8.65
CA ASP A 348 11.98 -21.10 -8.49
C ASP A 348 12.80 -20.05 -7.74
N ASP A 349 12.61 -18.78 -8.09
CA ASP A 349 13.25 -17.65 -7.42
C ASP A 349 12.87 -17.56 -5.94
N LEU A 350 11.59 -17.83 -5.64
CA LEU A 350 11.10 -17.86 -4.26
C LEU A 350 11.71 -19.04 -3.48
N ALA A 351 11.78 -20.23 -4.09
CA ALA A 351 12.43 -21.40 -3.48
C ALA A 351 13.89 -21.10 -3.13
N VAL A 352 14.64 -20.58 -4.11
CA VAL A 352 16.04 -20.21 -3.92
C VAL A 352 16.21 -19.24 -2.75
N LEU A 353 15.39 -18.20 -2.68
CA LEU A 353 15.51 -17.20 -1.62
C LEU A 353 15.12 -17.76 -0.24
N LEU A 354 14.10 -18.63 -0.18
CA LEU A 354 13.65 -19.23 1.08
C LEU A 354 14.64 -20.25 1.65
N GLU A 355 15.48 -20.89 0.81
CA GLU A 355 16.50 -21.85 1.24
C GLU A 355 17.79 -21.19 1.76
N HIS A 356 18.04 -19.92 1.42
CA HIS A 356 19.28 -19.25 1.82
C HIS A 356 19.21 -18.69 3.25
N ARG A 357 20.32 -18.87 3.98
CA ARG A 357 20.50 -18.31 5.32
C ARG A 357 20.93 -16.84 5.33
N ALA A 358 21.48 -16.37 4.22
CA ALA A 358 21.90 -14.98 4.06
C ALA A 358 21.27 -14.38 2.80
N LEU A 359 20.68 -13.20 2.94
CA LEU A 359 20.00 -12.49 1.87
C LEU A 359 20.49 -11.06 1.75
N VAL A 360 20.69 -10.60 0.51
CA VAL A 360 20.79 -9.18 0.15
C VAL A 360 19.51 -8.82 -0.58
N LEU A 361 18.73 -7.94 -0.01
CA LEU A 361 17.41 -7.58 -0.54
C LEU A 361 17.35 -6.10 -0.86
N GLY A 362 16.89 -5.78 -2.06
CA GLY A 362 16.61 -4.42 -2.48
C GLY A 362 15.29 -3.87 -1.92
N ARG A 363 14.87 -2.72 -2.43
CA ARG A 363 13.61 -2.10 -2.08
C ARG A 363 12.42 -2.84 -2.72
N GLY A 364 11.35 -3.06 -1.95
CA GLY A 364 10.09 -3.60 -2.43
C GLY A 364 9.46 -4.65 -1.53
N SER A 365 8.16 -4.84 -1.72
CA SER A 365 7.36 -5.77 -0.89
C SER A 365 7.77 -7.24 -1.05
N PHE A 366 8.33 -7.63 -2.20
CA PHE A 366 8.78 -9.01 -2.44
C PHE A 366 9.86 -9.43 -1.45
N GLY A 367 10.96 -8.65 -1.35
CA GLY A 367 12.04 -8.96 -0.41
C GLY A 367 11.58 -8.97 1.04
N VAL A 368 10.68 -8.04 1.41
CA VAL A 368 10.07 -8.02 2.75
C VAL A 368 9.27 -9.29 3.04
N ALA A 369 8.47 -9.76 2.06
CA ALA A 369 7.69 -10.98 2.20
C ALA A 369 8.58 -12.22 2.33
N VAL A 370 9.62 -12.33 1.49
CA VAL A 370 10.62 -13.41 1.60
C VAL A 370 11.25 -13.42 3.00
N ALA A 371 11.75 -12.27 3.45
CA ALA A 371 12.38 -12.18 4.78
C ALA A 371 11.39 -12.44 5.93
N ALA A 372 10.11 -12.16 5.75
CA ALA A 372 9.09 -12.43 6.77
C ALA A 372 8.71 -13.90 6.85
N LEU A 373 8.68 -14.63 5.74
CA LEU A 373 8.20 -16.01 5.63
C LEU A 373 9.33 -17.06 5.63
N SER A 374 10.58 -16.70 5.30
CA SER A 374 11.69 -17.65 5.27
C SER A 374 12.01 -18.17 6.67
N GLU A 375 11.97 -19.46 6.86
CA GLU A 375 12.40 -20.13 8.10
C GLU A 375 13.92 -20.28 8.20
N SER A 376 14.63 -20.19 7.06
CA SER A 376 16.07 -20.43 6.98
C SER A 376 16.91 -19.17 7.20
N VAL A 377 16.38 -17.97 6.94
CA VAL A 377 17.16 -16.71 6.98
C VAL A 377 17.68 -16.41 8.39
N GLU A 378 18.98 -16.10 8.46
CA GLU A 378 19.70 -15.72 9.68
C GLU A 378 20.37 -14.34 9.53
N THR A 379 20.76 -13.98 8.31
CA THR A 379 21.48 -12.74 8.00
C THR A 379 20.77 -11.98 6.88
N LEU A 380 20.57 -10.67 7.08
CA LEU A 380 19.85 -9.83 6.15
C LEU A 380 20.58 -8.52 5.89
N TYR A 381 20.88 -8.22 4.63
CA TYR A 381 21.41 -6.93 4.16
C TYR A 381 20.30 -6.18 3.42
N PHE A 382 20.11 -4.90 3.76
CA PHE A 382 19.03 -4.10 3.18
C PHE A 382 19.39 -2.62 3.10
N PRO A 383 18.78 -1.87 2.13
CA PRO A 383 19.06 -0.46 1.94
C PRO A 383 18.26 0.42 2.89
N TRP A 384 18.74 1.63 3.13
CA TRP A 384 18.07 2.70 3.87
C TRP A 384 16.68 3.05 3.32
N SER A 385 16.50 2.87 2.02
CA SER A 385 15.24 3.20 1.33
C SER A 385 14.10 2.22 1.62
N GLU A 386 14.34 1.16 2.42
CA GLU A 386 13.32 0.18 2.79
C GLU A 386 13.14 0.12 4.33
N PRO A 387 12.29 0.99 4.90
CA PRO A 387 12.17 1.17 6.35
C PRO A 387 11.58 -0.02 7.12
N ARG A 388 11.02 -1.01 6.41
CA ARG A 388 10.38 -2.19 7.04
C ARG A 388 11.40 -3.20 7.57
N PHE A 389 12.56 -3.31 6.96
CA PHE A 389 13.55 -4.34 7.31
C PHE A 389 14.13 -4.22 8.73
N PRO A 390 14.46 -3.02 9.26
CA PRO A 390 14.98 -2.94 10.61
C PRO A 390 14.04 -3.53 11.68
N GLY A 391 12.75 -3.23 11.55
CA GLY A 391 11.71 -3.77 12.43
C GLY A 391 11.55 -5.29 12.28
N LEU A 392 11.53 -5.79 11.06
CA LEU A 392 11.43 -7.20 10.74
C LEU A 392 12.65 -7.99 11.24
N ALA A 393 13.87 -7.52 10.96
CA ALA A 393 15.09 -8.17 11.41
C ALA A 393 15.13 -8.28 12.95
N ARG A 394 14.74 -7.20 13.64
CA ARG A 394 14.65 -7.20 15.10
C ARG A 394 13.59 -8.19 15.61
N ALA A 395 12.41 -8.20 14.99
CA ALA A 395 11.30 -9.06 15.42
C ALA A 395 11.64 -10.54 15.30
N ARG A 396 12.37 -10.91 14.26
CA ARG A 396 12.82 -12.28 13.99
C ARG A 396 14.15 -12.66 14.63
N GLY A 397 14.85 -11.72 15.26
CA GLY A 397 16.19 -11.96 15.82
C GLY A 397 17.27 -12.20 14.78
N LEU A 398 17.11 -11.65 13.55
CA LEU A 398 18.07 -11.80 12.47
C LEU A 398 19.30 -10.89 12.68
N ALA A 399 20.46 -11.30 12.16
CA ALA A 399 21.60 -10.43 12.01
C ALA A 399 21.33 -9.43 10.85
N GLY A 400 20.68 -8.30 11.17
CA GLY A 400 20.33 -7.25 10.24
C GLY A 400 21.50 -6.29 9.99
N TYR A 401 21.77 -5.97 8.74
CA TYR A 401 22.76 -5.00 8.30
C TYR A 401 22.12 -3.96 7.38
N LEU A 402 21.93 -2.77 7.94
CA LEU A 402 21.49 -1.60 7.20
C LEU A 402 22.68 -1.03 6.43
N ILE A 403 22.53 -0.86 5.12
CA ILE A 403 23.46 -0.09 4.31
C ILE A 403 22.80 1.27 4.08
N ASP A 404 23.37 2.28 4.72
CA ASP A 404 22.83 3.61 4.80
C ASP A 404 23.63 4.61 3.97
N GLU A 405 22.94 5.62 3.50
CA GLU A 405 23.50 6.71 2.70
C GLU A 405 24.02 7.81 3.63
N ILE A 406 25.25 8.26 3.40
CA ILE A 406 25.86 9.30 4.24
C ILE A 406 26.08 10.62 3.51
N ALA A 407 26.32 10.66 2.22
CA ALA A 407 26.40 11.83 1.33
C ALA A 407 27.21 11.52 0.05
N PRO A 408 27.03 12.27 -1.03
CA PRO A 408 25.84 13.02 -1.41
C PRO A 408 24.65 12.13 -1.65
N ARG A 409 23.48 12.74 -1.70
CA ARG A 409 22.20 12.02 -1.82
C ARG A 409 22.09 11.24 -3.14
N TYR A 410 21.63 10.01 -3.03
CA TYR A 410 21.25 9.20 -4.18
C TYR A 410 19.92 9.69 -4.77
N ILE A 411 19.26 8.92 -5.61
CA ILE A 411 17.94 9.23 -6.15
C ILE A 411 16.89 9.10 -5.03
N GLU A 412 16.08 10.14 -4.83
CA GLU A 412 15.01 10.10 -3.84
C GLU A 412 13.78 9.31 -4.32
N ALA A 413 13.02 8.80 -3.35
CA ALA A 413 11.69 8.27 -3.62
C ALA A 413 10.79 9.39 -4.16
N GLY A 414 10.17 9.15 -5.31
CA GLY A 414 9.39 10.16 -6.04
C GLY A 414 10.12 10.74 -7.26
N GLU A 415 11.43 10.50 -7.41
CA GLU A 415 12.25 11.07 -8.49
C GLU A 415 12.66 10.05 -9.55
N TRP A 416 12.31 8.77 -9.39
CA TRP A 416 12.68 7.74 -10.35
C TRP A 416 11.98 7.95 -11.70
N THR A 417 12.75 8.10 -12.76
CA THR A 417 12.26 8.30 -14.14
C THR A 417 12.87 7.33 -15.13
N ASN A 418 13.72 6.41 -14.69
CA ASN A 418 14.45 5.48 -15.55
C ASN A 418 15.29 6.18 -16.64
N SER A 419 15.76 7.41 -16.38
CA SER A 419 16.58 8.15 -17.34
C SER A 419 17.98 7.57 -17.44
N ALA A 420 18.64 7.78 -18.60
CA ALA A 420 20.01 7.34 -18.82
C ALA A 420 20.99 7.88 -17.75
N GLU A 421 20.73 9.06 -17.21
CA GLU A 421 21.52 9.65 -16.14
C GLU A 421 21.34 8.89 -14.82
N GLN A 422 20.10 8.54 -14.48
CA GLN A 422 19.81 7.75 -13.29
C GLN A 422 20.36 6.33 -13.40
N LEU A 423 20.24 5.69 -14.58
CA LEU A 423 20.82 4.37 -14.81
C LEU A 423 22.34 4.39 -14.68
N ARG A 424 23.00 5.44 -15.18
CA ARG A 424 24.45 5.63 -15.01
C ARG A 424 24.79 5.84 -13.52
N LEU A 425 24.03 6.67 -12.80
CA LEU A 425 24.22 6.90 -11.37
C LEU A 425 24.07 5.62 -10.56
N MET A 426 23.17 4.70 -10.93
CA MET A 426 23.06 3.39 -10.28
C MET A 426 24.36 2.59 -10.33
N ILE A 427 25.16 2.75 -11.37
CA ILE A 427 26.44 2.05 -11.54
C ILE A 427 27.59 2.82 -10.89
N GLU A 428 27.61 4.13 -11.06
CA GLU A 428 28.74 5.01 -10.71
C GLU A 428 28.66 5.59 -9.29
N TYR A 429 27.53 5.40 -8.57
CA TYR A 429 27.39 5.94 -7.22
C TYR A 429 28.52 5.45 -6.32
N PRO A 430 29.28 6.35 -5.68
CA PRO A 430 30.49 5.99 -4.95
C PRO A 430 30.20 5.16 -3.69
N ALA A 431 31.00 4.12 -3.46
CA ALA A 431 30.84 3.26 -2.28
C ALA A 431 31.17 3.98 -0.97
N GLU A 432 32.01 5.00 -1.01
CA GLU A 432 32.35 5.87 0.13
C GLU A 432 31.18 6.73 0.61
N ASN A 433 30.13 6.86 -0.20
CA ASN A 433 28.88 7.52 0.20
C ASN A 433 27.93 6.61 0.98
N LEU A 434 28.30 5.34 1.16
CA LEU A 434 27.51 4.36 1.89
C LEU A 434 28.24 3.89 3.14
N THR A 435 27.51 3.59 4.17
CA THR A 435 28.00 2.96 5.39
C THR A 435 27.18 1.72 5.74
N LEU A 436 27.85 0.72 6.32
CA LEU A 436 27.21 -0.51 6.78
C LEU A 436 27.08 -0.45 8.28
N GLN A 437 25.87 -0.56 8.77
CA GLN A 437 25.52 -0.51 10.18
C GLN A 437 24.82 -1.82 10.59
N LYS A 438 25.29 -2.44 11.68
CA LYS A 438 24.60 -3.57 12.24
C LYS A 438 23.39 -3.07 13.04
N CYS A 439 22.22 -3.59 12.76
CA CYS A 439 21.04 -3.30 13.55
C CYS A 439 21.21 -3.83 14.97
N PRO A 440 20.86 -3.04 16.01
CA PRO A 440 20.95 -3.52 17.38
C PRO A 440 20.04 -4.74 17.56
N PRO A 441 20.50 -5.77 18.30
CA PRO A 441 19.61 -6.86 18.70
C PRO A 441 18.46 -6.32 19.58
N ARG A 442 17.51 -7.18 19.88
CA ARG A 442 16.40 -6.86 20.81
C ARG A 442 16.92 -6.37 22.15
#